data_f4820bcb81b3874f2466a5807107950d
#
_entry.id   f4820bcb81b3874f2466a5807107950d
#
_cell.length_a   1.000
_cell.length_b   1.000
_cell.length_c   1.000
_cell.angle_alpha   90.00
_cell.angle_beta   90.00
_cell.angle_gamma   90.00
#
_symmetry.space_group_name_H-M   'P 1'
#
loop_
_entity.id
_entity.type
_entity.pdbx_description
1 polymer ?
#
loop_
_entity_poly.entity_id
_entity_poly.type
_entity_poly.pdbx_seq_one_letter_code
_entity_poly.pdbx_strand_id
1 'polypeptide(L)'
;MTYEVIDNFLPEYQFKQLQTALLSDTFPWYYNDRIYGEHAGKSITYQFIHMLYSVEPPWSGPTEYLEHGDILKTNITLIATMLQASKVYKIKANTRPKSFFNRGCKGYHIDMLPCTHTSIFYINTNEKKYTLA
;
A
#
# COMPACT_ATOMS: atom_id res chain seq x y z
N MET A 1 -21.27 -1.18 0.34
CA MET A 1 -19.91 -0.77 -0.09
C MET A 1 -19.79 -1.08 -1.57
N THR A 2 -19.50 -0.11 -2.37
CA THR A 2 -19.23 -0.30 -3.81
C THR A 2 -17.73 -0.33 -4.01
N TYR A 3 -17.24 -1.20 -4.87
CA TYR A 3 -15.84 -1.24 -5.28
C TYR A 3 -15.74 -1.39 -6.79
N GLU A 4 -14.65 -0.93 -7.33
CA GLU A 4 -14.30 -1.06 -8.74
C GLU A 4 -12.91 -1.68 -8.86
N VAL A 5 -12.72 -2.53 -9.84
CA VAL A 5 -11.41 -3.10 -10.19
C VAL A 5 -11.01 -2.56 -11.55
N ILE A 6 -9.86 -1.93 -11.61
CA ILE A 6 -9.34 -1.33 -12.83
C ILE A 6 -8.04 -2.04 -13.18
N ASP A 7 -8.06 -2.80 -14.25
CA ASP A 7 -6.86 -3.43 -14.79
C ASP A 7 -6.04 -2.42 -15.60
N ASN A 8 -4.71 -2.60 -15.58
CA ASN A 8 -3.78 -1.75 -16.32
C ASN A 8 -3.96 -0.25 -16.04
N PHE A 9 -4.20 0.10 -14.79
CA PHE A 9 -4.47 1.47 -14.36
C PHE A 9 -3.34 2.43 -14.71
N LEU A 10 -2.08 2.05 -14.46
CA LEU A 10 -0.92 2.81 -14.89
C LEU A 10 -0.43 2.35 -16.27
N PRO A 11 0.07 3.27 -17.11
CA PRO A 11 0.84 2.88 -18.29
C PRO A 11 2.02 1.97 -17.91
N GLU A 12 2.38 1.04 -18.76
CA GLU A 12 3.37 0.01 -18.46
C GLU A 12 4.71 0.56 -17.99
N TYR A 13 5.19 1.62 -18.61
CA TYR A 13 6.46 2.24 -18.25
C TYR A 13 6.44 2.76 -16.80
N GLN A 14 5.40 3.49 -16.42
CA GLN A 14 5.23 4.03 -15.08
C GLN A 14 5.06 2.91 -14.05
N PHE A 15 4.30 1.87 -14.40
CA PHE A 15 4.16 0.70 -13.56
C PHE A 15 5.52 0.03 -13.29
N LYS A 16 6.32 -0.18 -14.33
CA LYS A 16 7.66 -0.78 -14.20
C LYS A 16 8.59 0.07 -13.34
N GLN A 17 8.56 1.38 -13.48
CA GLN A 17 9.34 2.28 -12.64
C GLN A 17 8.93 2.14 -11.16
N LEU A 18 7.63 2.18 -10.87
CA LEU A 18 7.11 2.05 -9.52
C LEU A 18 7.44 0.66 -8.92
N GLN A 19 7.29 -0.39 -9.71
CA GLN A 19 7.63 -1.76 -9.32
C GLN A 19 9.12 -1.87 -8.98
N THR A 20 10.00 -1.36 -9.82
CA THR A 20 11.44 -1.37 -9.59
C THR A 20 11.82 -0.65 -8.31
N ALA A 21 11.23 0.52 -8.06
CA ALA A 21 11.49 1.30 -6.86
C ALA A 21 11.05 0.58 -5.58
N LEU A 22 9.85 0.01 -5.57
CA LEU A 22 9.29 -0.66 -4.39
C LEU A 22 9.88 -2.04 -4.12
N LEU A 23 10.35 -2.74 -5.15
CA LEU A 23 10.98 -4.06 -5.03
C LEU A 23 12.52 -3.99 -5.01
N SER A 24 13.08 -2.79 -4.96
CA SER A 24 14.52 -2.57 -4.78
C SER A 24 14.96 -3.12 -3.42
N ASP A 25 16.20 -3.62 -3.37
CA ASP A 25 16.86 -4.06 -2.13
C ASP A 25 17.19 -2.90 -1.18
N THR A 26 17.18 -1.67 -1.69
CA THR A 26 17.37 -0.44 -0.90
C THR A 26 16.07 0.16 -0.37
N PHE A 27 14.89 -0.35 -0.77
CA PHE A 27 13.63 0.16 -0.26
C PHE A 27 13.41 -0.28 1.18
N PRO A 28 13.27 0.67 2.14
CA PRO A 28 13.18 0.33 3.55
C PRO A 28 11.79 -0.20 3.92
N TRP A 29 11.76 -1.41 4.42
CA TRP A 29 10.56 -2.05 4.95
C TRP A 29 10.66 -2.16 6.48
N TYR A 30 9.61 -1.75 7.17
CA TYR A 30 9.54 -1.76 8.62
C TYR A 30 8.59 -2.84 9.11
N TYR A 31 9.04 -3.63 10.08
CA TYR A 31 8.23 -4.67 10.69
C TYR A 31 7.04 -4.08 11.43
N ASN A 32 5.86 -4.66 11.23
CA ASN A 32 4.63 -4.31 11.93
C ASN A 32 3.90 -5.59 12.35
N ASP A 33 3.82 -5.83 13.65
CA ASP A 33 3.12 -6.95 14.25
C ASP A 33 1.60 -6.71 14.43
N ARG A 34 1.15 -5.45 14.20
CA ARG A 34 -0.25 -5.04 14.37
C ARG A 34 -0.92 -4.86 13.01
N ILE A 35 -1.61 -5.90 12.57
CA ILE A 35 -2.40 -5.81 11.35
C ILE A 35 -3.81 -5.28 11.62
N TYR A 36 -4.38 -5.60 12.78
CA TYR A 36 -5.70 -5.17 13.24
C TYR A 36 -5.63 -4.85 14.74
N GLY A 37 -5.88 -3.63 15.15
CA GLY A 37 -6.13 -3.16 16.50
C GLY A 37 -5.75 -4.07 17.68
N GLU A 38 -6.40 -3.91 18.79
CA GLU A 38 -6.09 -4.61 20.06
C GLU A 38 -6.28 -6.15 20.04
N HIS A 39 -6.94 -6.68 19.01
CA HIS A 39 -7.19 -8.12 18.87
C HIS A 39 -6.09 -8.89 18.13
N ALA A 40 -5.04 -8.23 17.70
CA ALA A 40 -3.93 -8.84 16.95
C ALA A 40 -3.07 -9.81 17.76
N GLY A 41 -3.23 -9.87 19.07
CA GLY A 41 -2.40 -10.67 19.98
C GLY A 41 -2.52 -12.20 19.87
N LYS A 42 -3.34 -12.74 18.97
CA LYS A 42 -3.55 -14.18 18.81
C LYS A 42 -3.31 -14.70 17.38
N SER A 43 -2.97 -13.84 16.45
CA SER A 43 -2.71 -14.23 15.07
C SER A 43 -1.24 -14.04 14.74
N ILE A 44 -0.60 -15.07 14.23
CA ILE A 44 0.77 -15.02 13.68
C ILE A 44 0.72 -14.25 12.35
N THR A 45 0.21 -13.02 12.41
CA THR A 45 0.08 -12.18 11.22
C THR A 45 0.91 -10.94 11.45
N TYR A 46 1.98 -10.84 10.71
CA TYR A 46 2.81 -9.66 10.64
C TYR A 46 2.90 -9.19 9.19
N GLN A 47 3.26 -7.95 9.03
CA GLN A 47 3.51 -7.35 7.73
C GLN A 47 4.70 -6.41 7.81
N PHE A 48 5.23 -6.06 6.67
CA PHE A 48 6.17 -4.95 6.56
C PHE A 48 5.47 -3.78 5.90
N ILE A 49 5.75 -2.60 6.40
CA ILE A 49 5.14 -1.36 5.91
C ILE A 49 6.19 -0.30 5.63
N HIS A 50 5.87 0.59 4.72
CA HIS A 50 6.54 1.88 4.58
C HIS A 50 5.50 2.98 4.41
N MET A 51 5.52 3.96 5.30
CA MET A 51 4.63 5.11 5.21
C MET A 51 5.23 6.14 4.24
N LEU A 52 4.65 6.26 3.06
CA LEU A 52 5.11 7.18 2.03
C LEU A 52 4.57 8.59 2.24
N TYR A 53 3.37 8.71 2.77
CA TYR A 53 2.74 9.99 3.08
C TYR A 53 1.67 9.84 4.15
N SER A 54 1.57 10.83 5.03
CA SER A 54 0.46 10.96 5.97
C SER A 54 0.26 12.42 6.36
N VAL A 55 -0.99 12.84 6.51
CA VAL A 55 -1.32 14.15 7.08
C VAL A 55 -1.20 14.17 8.61
N GLU A 56 -1.13 13.01 9.25
CA GLU A 56 -0.98 12.86 10.70
C GLU A 56 0.49 12.68 11.08
N PRO A 57 1.04 13.55 11.96
CA PRO A 57 2.37 13.30 12.50
C PRO A 57 2.39 12.00 13.36
N PRO A 58 3.53 11.32 13.50
CA PRO A 58 4.87 11.64 13.04
C PRO A 58 5.25 11.01 11.68
N TRP A 59 4.29 10.50 10.94
CA TRP A 59 4.50 9.61 9.80
C TRP A 59 4.68 10.31 8.45
N SER A 60 4.82 11.61 8.43
CA SER A 60 5.18 12.34 7.21
C SER A 60 6.69 12.22 6.95
N GLY A 61 7.14 11.03 6.61
CA GLY A 61 8.51 10.82 6.15
C GLY A 61 8.67 11.32 4.72
N PRO A 62 9.63 12.22 4.44
CA PRO A 62 9.89 12.63 3.07
C PRO A 62 10.46 11.46 2.27
N THR A 63 9.85 11.18 1.13
CA THR A 63 10.39 10.24 0.14
C THR A 63 11.75 10.72 -0.43
N GLU A 64 12.13 11.94 -0.14
CA GLU A 64 13.34 12.61 -0.59
C GLU A 64 14.63 11.89 -0.20
N TYR A 65 14.62 11.15 0.90
CA TYR A 65 15.79 10.40 1.38
C TYR A 65 15.86 8.97 0.83
N LEU A 66 14.88 8.54 0.03
CA LEU A 66 14.91 7.24 -0.61
C LEU A 66 15.70 7.29 -1.91
N GLU A 67 16.44 6.24 -2.22
CA GLU A 67 17.21 6.13 -3.45
C GLU A 67 16.35 6.37 -4.71
N HIS A 68 15.10 5.92 -4.69
CA HIS A 68 14.14 6.09 -5.78
C HIS A 68 13.00 7.07 -5.42
N GLY A 69 13.28 8.04 -4.54
CA GLY A 69 12.26 8.95 -4.02
C GLY A 69 11.55 9.76 -5.09
N ASP A 70 12.26 10.24 -6.08
CA ASP A 70 11.68 11.01 -7.18
C ASP A 70 10.74 10.17 -8.06
N ILE A 71 11.11 8.93 -8.33
CA ILE A 71 10.27 7.98 -9.07
C ILE A 71 8.99 7.70 -8.29
N LEU A 72 9.11 7.43 -7.01
CA LEU A 72 7.96 7.18 -6.12
C LEU A 72 7.04 8.40 -6.07
N LYS A 73 7.56 9.58 -5.84
CA LYS A 73 6.80 10.84 -5.78
C LYS A 73 6.06 11.11 -7.08
N THR A 74 6.73 10.96 -8.22
CA THR A 74 6.14 11.19 -9.54
C THR A 74 4.99 10.22 -9.81
N ASN A 75 5.19 8.92 -9.57
CA ASN A 75 4.17 7.92 -9.84
C ASN A 75 2.99 8.00 -8.85
N ILE A 76 3.23 8.31 -7.59
CA ILE A 76 2.19 8.52 -6.59
C ILE A 76 1.34 9.74 -6.96
N THR A 77 1.95 10.82 -7.41
CA THR A 77 1.25 12.01 -7.88
C THR A 77 0.41 11.70 -9.12
N LEU A 78 0.94 10.91 -10.05
CA LEU A 78 0.21 10.47 -11.22
C LEU A 78 -1.03 9.63 -10.82
N ILE A 79 -0.87 8.67 -9.93
CA ILE A 79 -1.98 7.83 -9.42
C ILE A 79 -3.06 8.72 -8.80
N ALA A 80 -2.70 9.63 -7.91
CA ALA A 80 -3.64 10.55 -7.26
C ALA A 80 -4.39 11.42 -8.28
N THR A 81 -3.71 11.88 -9.31
CA THR A 81 -4.30 12.66 -10.40
C THR A 81 -5.28 11.83 -11.22
N MET A 82 -4.89 10.61 -11.61
CA MET A 82 -5.74 9.70 -12.37
C MET A 82 -6.98 9.27 -11.59
N LEU A 83 -6.87 9.14 -10.27
CA LEU A 83 -8.00 8.90 -9.36
C LEU A 83 -8.85 10.15 -9.10
N GLN A 84 -8.47 11.29 -9.62
CA GLN A 84 -9.13 12.59 -9.38
C GLN A 84 -9.26 12.90 -7.88
N ALA A 85 -8.25 12.51 -7.11
CA ALA A 85 -8.25 12.73 -5.67
C ALA A 85 -8.16 14.23 -5.35
N SER A 86 -9.17 14.77 -4.70
CA SER A 86 -9.18 16.16 -4.25
C SER A 86 -8.22 16.39 -3.08
N LYS A 87 -8.03 15.38 -2.25
CA LYS A 87 -7.10 15.37 -1.12
C LYS A 87 -6.61 13.96 -0.83
N VAL A 88 -5.31 13.85 -0.61
CA VAL A 88 -4.69 12.60 -0.16
C VAL A 88 -4.40 12.71 1.33
N TYR A 89 -4.82 11.75 2.11
CA TYR A 89 -4.60 11.70 3.55
C TYR A 89 -3.45 10.77 3.93
N LYS A 90 -3.31 9.65 3.23
CA LYS A 90 -2.34 8.62 3.59
C LYS A 90 -1.96 7.78 2.39
N ILE A 91 -0.67 7.48 2.26
CA ILE A 91 -0.14 6.55 1.28
C ILE A 91 0.83 5.62 1.99
N LYS A 92 0.58 4.32 1.88
CA LYS A 92 1.33 3.30 2.58
C LYS A 92 1.63 2.14 1.64
N ALA A 93 2.88 1.73 1.57
CA ALA A 93 3.26 0.47 0.96
C ALA A 93 3.20 -0.65 2.00
N ASN A 94 2.64 -1.79 1.62
CA ASN A 94 2.53 -2.98 2.46
C ASN A 94 3.09 -4.18 1.72
N THR A 95 3.80 -5.04 2.43
CA THR A 95 4.15 -6.36 1.93
C THR A 95 3.97 -7.41 3.01
N ARG A 96 3.53 -8.58 2.60
CA ARG A 96 3.40 -9.75 3.47
C ARG A 96 4.20 -10.90 2.90
N PRO A 97 5.00 -11.59 3.71
CA PRO A 97 5.62 -12.84 3.28
C PRO A 97 4.55 -13.87 2.92
N LYS A 98 4.83 -14.68 1.90
CA LYS A 98 4.00 -15.84 1.58
C LYS A 98 4.02 -16.79 2.77
N SER A 99 2.86 -17.07 3.35
CA SER A 99 2.72 -18.02 4.45
C SER A 99 1.84 -19.18 4.04
N PHE A 100 2.27 -20.40 4.35
CA PHE A 100 1.47 -21.61 4.12
C PHE A 100 0.21 -21.65 4.99
N PHE A 101 0.21 -20.92 6.12
CA PHE A 101 -0.88 -20.93 7.10
C PHE A 101 -1.78 -19.69 7.03
N ASN A 102 -1.54 -18.79 6.10
CA ASN A 102 -2.30 -17.54 6.02
C ASN A 102 -3.65 -17.78 5.32
N ARG A 103 -4.66 -18.07 6.12
CA ARG A 103 -6.04 -18.30 5.67
C ARG A 103 -6.79 -16.96 5.60
N GLY A 104 -6.41 -16.09 4.66
CA GLY A 104 -7.17 -14.89 4.31
C GLY A 104 -7.20 -13.79 5.38
N CYS A 105 -7.54 -12.59 4.96
CA CYS A 105 -7.84 -11.48 5.85
C CYS A 105 -9.21 -11.71 6.51
N LYS A 106 -9.23 -11.75 7.83
CA LYS A 106 -10.49 -11.74 8.59
C LYS A 106 -10.76 -10.32 9.07
N GLY A 107 -11.73 -9.69 8.48
CA GLY A 107 -12.27 -8.42 8.94
C GLY A 107 -12.02 -7.23 7.99
N TYR A 108 -13.02 -6.38 7.94
CA TYR A 108 -12.96 -5.10 7.25
C TYR A 108 -12.64 -4.02 8.27
N HIS A 109 -11.87 -3.03 7.87
CA HIS A 109 -11.57 -1.88 8.73
C HIS A 109 -11.51 -0.61 7.88
N ILE A 110 -11.69 0.50 8.53
CA ILE A 110 -11.49 1.82 7.93
C ILE A 110 -10.10 2.28 8.30
N ASP A 111 -9.27 2.54 7.30
CA ASP A 111 -7.88 2.94 7.52
C ASP A 111 -7.75 4.34 8.12
N MET A 112 -8.66 5.23 7.78
CA MET A 112 -8.64 6.59 8.26
C MET A 112 -9.99 7.30 8.07
N LEU A 113 -10.49 7.95 9.09
CA LEU A 113 -11.55 8.94 8.98
C LEU A 113 -10.90 10.34 8.77
N PRO A 114 -11.40 11.20 7.91
CA PRO A 114 -12.67 11.15 7.18
C PRO A 114 -12.54 10.69 5.71
N CYS A 115 -11.66 9.75 5.39
CA CYS A 115 -11.51 9.29 4.01
C CYS A 115 -12.81 8.72 3.45
N THR A 116 -13.17 9.16 2.25
CA THR A 116 -14.34 8.68 1.53
C THR A 116 -14.00 7.51 0.60
N HIS A 117 -12.74 7.38 0.22
CA HIS A 117 -12.25 6.37 -0.71
C HIS A 117 -10.94 5.79 -0.24
N THR A 118 -10.76 4.49 -0.43
CA THR A 118 -9.50 3.78 -0.28
C THR A 118 -9.18 3.08 -1.59
N SER A 119 -7.98 3.28 -2.09
CA SER A 119 -7.49 2.60 -3.29
C SER A 119 -6.34 1.68 -2.94
N ILE A 120 -6.35 0.48 -3.50
CA ILE A 120 -5.27 -0.49 -3.35
C ILE A 120 -4.64 -0.70 -4.72
N PHE A 121 -3.34 -0.48 -4.80
CA PHE A 121 -2.57 -0.66 -6.01
C PHE A 121 -1.62 -1.86 -5.85
N TYR A 122 -1.81 -2.88 -6.66
CA TYR A 122 -1.01 -4.09 -6.62
C TYR A 122 0.26 -3.94 -7.46
N ILE A 123 1.40 -4.20 -6.84
CA ILE A 123 2.72 -4.02 -7.44
C ILE A 123 3.27 -5.31 -8.03
N ASN A 124 2.97 -6.44 -7.44
CA ASN A 124 3.46 -7.74 -7.87
C ASN A 124 2.33 -8.66 -8.32
N THR A 125 2.66 -9.57 -9.20
CA THR A 125 1.75 -10.61 -9.63
C THR A 125 1.55 -11.63 -8.51
N ASN A 126 0.31 -11.93 -8.21
CA ASN A 126 -0.05 -12.97 -7.26
C ASN A 126 -0.71 -14.12 -8.04
N GLU A 127 -0.21 -15.33 -7.87
CA GLU A 127 -0.70 -16.51 -8.58
C GLU A 127 -2.10 -16.98 -8.13
N LYS A 128 -2.60 -16.47 -7.01
CA LYS A 128 -3.93 -16.79 -6.50
C LYS A 128 -4.92 -15.73 -6.91
N LYS A 129 -6.02 -16.15 -7.51
CA LYS A 129 -7.22 -15.31 -7.67
C LYS A 129 -7.66 -14.85 -6.27
N TYR A 130 -7.61 -13.54 -6.04
CA TYR A 130 -8.19 -12.98 -4.83
C TYR A 130 -9.69 -13.03 -4.95
N THR A 131 -10.32 -13.75 -4.04
CA THR A 131 -11.73 -13.53 -3.79
C THR A 131 -11.81 -12.31 -2.88
N LEU A 132 -12.22 -11.19 -3.45
CA LEU A 132 -12.67 -10.06 -2.64
C LEU A 132 -13.98 -10.52 -1.98
N ALA A 133 -13.86 -10.87 -0.75
CA ALA A 133 -15.05 -11.16 0.06
C ALA A 133 -15.53 -9.89 0.74
#